data_c0079ee97bdb2c8da1d5cb94326a716f
#
_entry.id   c0079ee97bdb2c8da1d5cb94326a716f
#
_cell.length_a   1.000
_cell.length_b   1.000
_cell.length_c   1.000
_cell.angle_alpha   90.00
_cell.angle_beta   90.00
_cell.angle_gamma   90.00
#
_symmetry.space_group_name_H-M   'P 1'
#
loop_
_entity.id
_entity.type
_entity.pdbx_description
1 polymer ?
#
loop_
_entity_poly.entity_id
_entity_poly.type
_entity_poly.pdbx_seq_one_letter_code
_entity_poly.pdbx_strand_id
1 'polypeptide(L)'
;MASKINFNQVKKEISNSYKRAIEQQGLSLAREILEENKNKYINGIENHPVSKELEEGPEGENLSDTLDGKENLFAFIGFDVNRKPVKELTDFIKDNTSLDRKSIFDEEKLELKFNVTTPSLDEIKSATPLPFEGGISWVKGIEDGISGFGYYVYGMFKQSRSKHGIQSKNKVRSLNYRPVKYMSELYNKFIKSLK
;
A
#
# COMPACT_ATOMS: atom_id res chain seq x y z
N MET A 1 54.63 -32.35 22.84
CA MET A 1 53.77 -31.34 23.55
C MET A 1 52.32 -31.72 23.33
N ALA A 2 51.60 -32.08 24.36
CA ALA A 2 50.18 -32.40 24.24
C ALA A 2 49.37 -31.07 24.45
N SER A 3 48.75 -30.57 23.40
CA SER A 3 47.83 -29.45 23.50
C SER A 3 46.56 -29.86 24.22
N LYS A 4 46.28 -29.27 25.36
CA LYS A 4 45.00 -29.49 26.06
C LYS A 4 43.89 -28.81 25.28
N ILE A 5 42.95 -29.60 24.76
CA ILE A 5 41.74 -29.08 24.12
C ILE A 5 40.82 -28.53 25.22
N ASN A 6 40.47 -27.24 25.11
CA ASN A 6 39.53 -26.63 26.03
C ASN A 6 38.07 -26.93 25.56
N PHE A 7 37.47 -27.95 26.16
CA PHE A 7 36.10 -28.40 25.83
C PHE A 7 35.05 -27.28 25.98
N ASN A 8 35.19 -26.33 26.90
CA ASN A 8 34.27 -25.23 27.08
C ASN A 8 34.34 -24.24 25.88
N GLN A 9 35.52 -24.04 25.33
CA GLN A 9 35.72 -23.19 24.16
C GLN A 9 35.12 -23.87 22.90
N VAL A 10 35.35 -25.16 22.72
CA VAL A 10 34.76 -25.94 21.63
C VAL A 10 33.25 -25.95 21.71
N LYS A 11 32.65 -26.16 22.90
CA LYS A 11 31.23 -26.11 23.13
C LYS A 11 30.63 -24.72 22.78
N LYS A 12 31.30 -23.65 23.15
CA LYS A 12 30.90 -22.28 22.83
C LYS A 12 30.97 -21.99 21.32
N GLU A 13 31.99 -22.46 20.63
CA GLU A 13 32.13 -22.28 19.17
C GLU A 13 31.09 -23.07 18.39
N ILE A 14 30.79 -24.29 18.81
CA ILE A 14 29.69 -25.10 18.23
C ILE A 14 28.36 -24.39 18.43
N SER A 15 28.05 -23.94 19.64
CA SER A 15 26.81 -23.21 19.93
C SER A 15 26.68 -21.95 19.07
N ASN A 16 27.74 -21.15 18.93
CA ASN A 16 27.75 -19.95 18.11
C ASN A 16 27.58 -20.24 16.60
N SER A 17 28.17 -21.34 16.09
CA SER A 17 28.03 -21.71 14.70
C SER A 17 26.62 -22.21 14.38
N TYR A 18 26.02 -22.99 15.28
CA TYR A 18 24.60 -23.40 15.18
C TYR A 18 23.66 -22.18 15.18
N LYS A 19 23.84 -21.25 16.09
CA LYS A 19 23.05 -20.03 16.17
C LYS A 19 23.09 -19.24 14.86
N ARG A 20 24.29 -19.03 14.32
CA ARG A 20 24.48 -18.32 13.03
C ARG A 20 23.78 -19.03 11.86
N ALA A 21 23.88 -20.37 11.80
CA ALA A 21 23.22 -21.16 10.75
C ALA A 21 21.70 -21.04 10.83
N ILE A 22 21.12 -21.13 12.03
CA ILE A 22 19.67 -20.98 12.27
C ILE A 22 19.25 -19.53 11.89
N GLU A 23 20.00 -18.52 12.30
CA GLU A 23 19.70 -17.12 11.97
C GLU A 23 19.75 -16.86 10.46
N GLN A 24 20.70 -17.42 9.73
CA GLN A 24 20.81 -17.28 8.28
C GLN A 24 19.65 -17.97 7.54
N GLN A 25 19.34 -19.21 7.92
CA GLN A 25 18.21 -19.95 7.33
C GLN A 25 16.87 -19.27 7.66
N GLY A 26 16.69 -18.85 8.90
CA GLY A 26 15.50 -18.12 9.34
C GLY A 26 15.32 -16.81 8.58
N LEU A 27 16.40 -16.05 8.36
CA LEU A 27 16.36 -14.82 7.59
C LEU A 27 15.97 -15.05 6.12
N SER A 28 16.48 -16.12 5.51
CA SER A 28 16.12 -16.50 4.13
C SER A 28 14.64 -16.83 4.03
N LEU A 29 14.13 -17.66 4.93
CA LEU A 29 12.72 -18.03 4.98
C LEU A 29 11.80 -16.82 5.27
N ALA A 30 12.20 -15.97 6.23
CA ALA A 30 11.42 -14.77 6.55
C ALA A 30 11.33 -13.80 5.36
N ARG A 31 12.39 -13.69 4.55
CA ARG A 31 12.36 -12.91 3.30
C ARG A 31 11.40 -13.50 2.28
N GLU A 32 11.44 -14.81 2.08
CA GLU A 32 10.55 -15.48 1.14
C GLU A 32 9.08 -15.28 1.54
N ILE A 33 8.76 -15.49 2.82
CA ILE A 33 7.41 -15.27 3.37
C ILE A 33 6.98 -13.80 3.21
N LEU A 34 7.87 -12.85 3.50
CA LEU A 34 7.56 -11.42 3.32
C LEU A 34 7.28 -11.10 1.86
N GLU A 35 8.13 -11.56 0.94
CA GLU A 35 7.95 -11.30 -0.50
C GLU A 35 6.66 -11.94 -1.03
N GLU A 36 6.33 -13.15 -0.60
CA GLU A 36 5.06 -13.80 -0.95
C GLU A 36 3.85 -12.98 -0.47
N ASN A 37 3.85 -12.58 0.81
CA ASN A 37 2.75 -11.78 1.38
C ASN A 37 2.67 -10.38 0.77
N LYS A 38 3.81 -9.74 0.50
CA LYS A 38 3.89 -8.46 -0.20
C LYS A 38 3.32 -8.56 -1.60
N ASN A 39 3.66 -9.61 -2.35
CA ASN A 39 3.11 -9.85 -3.68
C ASN A 39 1.59 -10.08 -3.65
N LYS A 40 1.08 -10.86 -2.67
CA LYS A 40 -0.37 -11.03 -2.47
C LYS A 40 -1.06 -9.70 -2.17
N TYR A 41 -0.45 -8.85 -1.35
CA TYR A 41 -0.98 -7.53 -1.03
C TYR A 41 -1.03 -6.63 -2.27
N ILE A 42 0.06 -6.52 -3.02
CA ILE A 42 0.13 -5.74 -4.26
C ILE A 42 -0.86 -6.26 -5.30
N ASN A 43 -0.92 -7.57 -5.52
CA ASN A 43 -1.90 -8.18 -6.42
C ASN A 43 -3.34 -7.89 -5.97
N GLY A 44 -3.59 -7.87 -4.66
CA GLY A 44 -4.88 -7.47 -4.11
C GLY A 44 -5.25 -6.03 -4.44
N ILE A 45 -4.28 -5.11 -4.38
CA ILE A 45 -4.45 -3.71 -4.78
C ILE A 45 -4.72 -3.62 -6.28
N GLU A 46 -3.86 -4.19 -7.11
CA GLU A 46 -3.95 -4.12 -8.58
C GLU A 46 -5.25 -4.74 -9.13
N ASN A 47 -5.73 -5.81 -8.51
CA ASN A 47 -6.96 -6.49 -8.92
C ASN A 47 -8.25 -5.91 -8.31
N HIS A 48 -8.15 -4.95 -7.41
CA HIS A 48 -9.33 -4.32 -6.82
C HIS A 48 -10.12 -3.53 -7.88
N PRO A 49 -11.48 -3.55 -7.87
CA PRO A 49 -12.28 -2.80 -8.86
C PRO A 49 -11.91 -1.33 -8.98
N VAL A 50 -11.64 -0.65 -7.85
CA VAL A 50 -11.14 0.74 -7.81
C VAL A 50 -9.85 0.90 -8.61
N SER A 51 -8.89 0.00 -8.41
CA SER A 51 -7.59 0.08 -9.11
C SER A 51 -7.74 -0.17 -10.60
N LYS A 52 -8.55 -1.16 -10.99
CA LYS A 52 -8.82 -1.45 -12.41
C LYS A 52 -9.45 -0.25 -13.10
N GLU A 53 -10.44 0.37 -12.47
CA GLU A 53 -11.09 1.59 -12.98
C GLU A 53 -10.08 2.74 -13.13
N LEU A 54 -9.17 2.93 -12.17
CA LEU A 54 -8.13 3.94 -12.25
C LEU A 54 -7.06 3.65 -13.31
N GLU A 55 -6.75 2.38 -13.57
CA GLU A 55 -5.78 1.98 -14.60
C GLU A 55 -6.32 2.09 -16.03
N GLU A 56 -7.63 1.91 -16.21
CA GLU A 56 -8.29 2.11 -17.51
C GLU A 56 -8.27 3.57 -17.96
N GLY A 57 -8.04 4.51 -17.04
CA GLY A 57 -7.94 5.93 -17.34
C GLY A 57 -9.29 6.61 -17.58
N PRO A 58 -9.31 7.78 -18.27
CA PRO A 58 -10.50 8.63 -18.35
C PRO A 58 -11.65 8.04 -19.17
N GLU A 59 -11.38 7.09 -20.05
CA GLU A 59 -12.39 6.43 -20.92
C GLU A 59 -12.88 5.10 -20.33
N GLY A 60 -12.36 4.69 -19.17
CA GLY A 60 -12.71 3.44 -18.51
C GLY A 60 -14.14 3.41 -17.98
N GLU A 61 -14.67 2.20 -17.82
CA GLU A 61 -15.99 1.98 -17.23
C GLU A 61 -15.96 2.15 -15.70
N ASN A 62 -17.10 2.46 -15.09
CA ASN A 62 -17.23 2.47 -13.62
C ASN A 62 -17.31 1.03 -13.09
N LEU A 63 -16.16 0.45 -12.79
CA LEU A 63 -16.02 -0.91 -12.27
C LEU A 63 -16.24 -1.00 -10.77
N SER A 64 -16.01 0.09 -10.04
CA SER A 64 -16.08 0.14 -8.57
C SER A 64 -17.47 0.42 -8.04
N ASP A 65 -18.44 0.80 -8.89
CA ASP A 65 -19.79 1.27 -8.54
C ASP A 65 -19.82 2.44 -7.54
N THR A 66 -18.68 3.15 -7.41
CA THR A 66 -18.55 4.29 -6.48
C THR A 66 -19.38 5.48 -6.93
N LEU A 67 -19.57 5.66 -8.24
CA LEU A 67 -20.24 6.79 -8.88
C LEU A 67 -21.61 6.41 -9.46
N ASP A 68 -22.22 5.34 -8.96
CA ASP A 68 -23.58 4.89 -9.36
C ASP A 68 -23.68 4.62 -10.88
N GLY A 69 -22.61 4.09 -11.48
CA GLY A 69 -22.52 3.73 -12.89
C GLY A 69 -22.49 4.88 -13.90
N LYS A 70 -22.31 6.12 -13.45
CA LYS A 70 -22.47 7.31 -14.33
C LYS A 70 -21.18 7.88 -14.87
N GLU A 71 -20.09 7.78 -14.13
CA GLU A 71 -18.78 8.35 -14.45
C GLU A 71 -17.70 7.42 -13.93
N ASN A 72 -16.43 7.64 -14.28
CA ASN A 72 -15.34 6.85 -13.73
C ASN A 72 -14.50 7.66 -12.73
N LEU A 73 -13.87 6.94 -11.79
CA LEU A 73 -13.08 7.54 -10.72
C LEU A 73 -11.88 8.32 -11.21
N PHE A 74 -11.22 7.88 -12.29
CA PHE A 74 -10.04 8.54 -12.82
C PHE A 74 -10.36 9.98 -13.25
N ALA A 75 -11.40 10.13 -14.06
CA ALA A 75 -11.87 11.43 -14.53
C ALA A 75 -12.48 12.26 -13.39
N PHE A 76 -13.22 11.61 -12.48
CA PHE A 76 -13.85 12.27 -11.33
C PHE A 76 -12.82 12.84 -10.34
N ILE A 77 -11.73 12.12 -10.08
CA ILE A 77 -10.62 12.59 -9.23
C ILE A 77 -9.81 13.66 -9.95
N GLY A 78 -9.85 13.70 -11.29
CA GLY A 78 -9.15 14.69 -12.10
C GLY A 78 -7.67 14.37 -12.29
N PHE A 79 -7.32 13.10 -12.40
CA PHE A 79 -5.96 12.70 -12.75
C PHE A 79 -5.60 13.13 -14.17
N ASP A 80 -4.34 13.51 -14.37
CA ASP A 80 -3.79 13.69 -15.70
C ASP A 80 -3.78 12.36 -16.46
N VAL A 81 -4.06 12.40 -17.78
CA VAL A 81 -4.18 11.20 -18.64
C VAL A 81 -2.93 10.31 -18.61
N ASN A 82 -1.76 10.92 -18.41
CA ASN A 82 -0.49 10.18 -18.35
C ASN A 82 -0.16 9.64 -16.95
N ARG A 83 -0.94 9.97 -15.95
CA ARG A 83 -0.66 9.55 -14.59
C ARG A 83 -1.08 8.10 -14.37
N LYS A 84 -0.29 7.39 -13.57
CA LYS A 84 -0.50 6.00 -13.17
C LYS A 84 -0.64 5.90 -11.64
N PRO A 85 -1.78 6.35 -11.06
CA PRO A 85 -1.91 6.50 -9.61
C PRO A 85 -1.78 5.18 -8.86
N VAL A 86 -2.25 4.07 -9.42
CA VAL A 86 -2.14 2.74 -8.80
C VAL A 86 -0.70 2.25 -8.80
N LYS A 87 0.02 2.47 -9.92
CA LYS A 87 1.45 2.14 -10.00
C LYS A 87 2.27 2.95 -8.99
N GLU A 88 2.04 4.26 -8.89
CA GLU A 88 2.70 5.14 -7.92
C GLU A 88 2.48 4.62 -6.48
N LEU A 89 1.25 4.23 -6.16
CA LEU A 89 0.89 3.66 -4.87
C LEU A 89 1.59 2.33 -4.60
N THR A 90 1.55 1.41 -5.56
CA THR A 90 2.18 0.09 -5.39
C THR A 90 3.68 0.16 -5.32
N ASP A 91 4.32 1.04 -6.09
CA ASP A 91 5.76 1.29 -6.03
C ASP A 91 6.13 1.88 -4.66
N PHE A 92 5.39 2.86 -4.15
CA PHE A 92 5.60 3.40 -2.81
C PHE A 92 5.56 2.32 -1.72
N ILE A 93 4.57 1.41 -1.78
CA ILE A 93 4.45 0.31 -0.81
C ILE A 93 5.63 -0.67 -0.96
N LYS A 94 6.01 -1.04 -2.19
CA LYS A 94 7.14 -1.94 -2.47
C LYS A 94 8.45 -1.41 -1.92
N ASP A 95 8.73 -0.14 -2.18
CA ASP A 95 10.00 0.51 -1.82
C ASP A 95 10.14 0.72 -0.30
N ASN A 96 9.01 0.90 0.39
CA ASN A 96 8.99 1.14 1.83
C ASN A 96 8.64 -0.11 2.67
N THR A 97 8.53 -1.30 2.05
CA THR A 97 8.33 -2.56 2.78
C THR A 97 9.59 -3.40 2.76
N SER A 98 10.18 -3.60 3.93
CA SER A 98 11.45 -4.33 4.08
C SER A 98 11.51 -5.13 5.37
N LEU A 99 12.36 -6.16 5.35
CA LEU A 99 12.71 -6.96 6.52
C LEU A 99 13.96 -6.40 7.18
N ASP A 100 13.92 -6.17 8.50
CA ASP A 100 15.13 -5.85 9.27
C ASP A 100 16.07 -7.08 9.26
N ARG A 101 17.37 -6.81 9.09
CA ARG A 101 18.39 -7.87 9.11
C ARG A 101 18.66 -8.41 10.51
N LYS A 102 18.23 -7.70 11.55
CA LYS A 102 18.40 -8.11 12.93
C LYS A 102 17.25 -9.00 13.35
N SER A 103 17.56 -10.26 13.66
CA SER A 103 16.64 -11.17 14.31
C SER A 103 16.85 -11.15 15.82
N ILE A 104 15.79 -11.39 16.57
CA ILE A 104 15.85 -11.64 18.01
C ILE A 104 15.62 -13.14 18.17
N PHE A 105 16.64 -13.86 18.66
CA PHE A 105 16.52 -15.28 18.95
C PHE A 105 16.18 -15.47 20.42
N ASP A 106 15.02 -16.02 20.67
CA ASP A 106 14.58 -16.45 22.02
C ASP A 106 14.99 -17.90 22.23
N GLU A 107 16.05 -18.11 23.04
CA GLU A 107 16.62 -19.45 23.31
C GLU A 107 15.66 -20.33 24.11
N GLU A 108 14.78 -19.75 24.95
CA GLU A 108 13.84 -20.51 25.78
C GLU A 108 12.70 -21.08 24.95
N LYS A 109 12.26 -20.34 23.94
CA LYS A 109 11.13 -20.71 23.06
C LYS A 109 11.56 -21.28 21.72
N LEU A 110 12.86 -21.23 21.40
CA LEU A 110 13.40 -21.57 20.09
C LEU A 110 12.73 -20.77 18.96
N GLU A 111 12.40 -19.50 19.22
CA GLU A 111 11.73 -18.61 18.29
C GLU A 111 12.71 -17.59 17.68
N LEU A 112 12.63 -17.39 16.37
CA LEU A 112 13.28 -16.30 15.66
C LEU A 112 12.24 -15.23 15.33
N LYS A 113 12.45 -14.02 15.84
CA LYS A 113 11.60 -12.86 15.55
C LYS A 113 12.31 -11.90 14.62
N PHE A 114 11.61 -11.50 13.58
CA PHE A 114 12.07 -10.50 12.62
C PHE A 114 11.15 -9.29 12.65
N ASN A 115 11.72 -8.10 12.52
CA ASN A 115 10.95 -6.88 12.38
C ASN A 115 10.71 -6.60 10.90
N VAL A 116 9.47 -6.33 10.54
CA VAL A 116 9.08 -5.86 9.20
C VAL A 116 8.73 -4.38 9.30
N THR A 117 9.38 -3.58 8.48
CA THR A 117 9.02 -2.18 8.27
C THR A 117 8.08 -2.11 7.08
N THR A 118 6.93 -1.49 7.22
CA THR A 118 5.96 -1.24 6.13
C THR A 118 5.27 0.09 6.38
N PRO A 119 4.88 0.84 5.34
CA PRO A 119 4.15 2.08 5.52
C PRO A 119 2.85 1.85 6.27
N SER A 120 2.54 2.72 7.21
CA SER A 120 1.23 2.79 7.86
C SER A 120 0.15 3.29 6.89
N LEU A 121 -1.12 3.07 7.23
CA LEU A 121 -2.24 3.62 6.43
C LEU A 121 -2.18 5.14 6.28
N ASP A 122 -1.71 5.85 7.31
CA ASP A 122 -1.60 7.31 7.26
C ASP A 122 -0.45 7.76 6.34
N GLU A 123 0.66 7.03 6.31
CA GLU A 123 1.75 7.26 5.36
C GLU A 123 1.31 6.95 3.92
N ILE A 124 0.57 5.87 3.70
CA ILE A 124 -0.02 5.55 2.39
C ILE A 124 -0.97 6.67 1.94
N LYS A 125 -1.85 7.15 2.83
CA LYS A 125 -2.73 8.28 2.55
C LYS A 125 -1.94 9.55 2.22
N SER A 126 -0.88 9.84 2.95
CA SER A 126 -0.02 10.99 2.70
C SER A 126 0.73 10.91 1.37
N ALA A 127 1.08 9.70 0.94
CA ALA A 127 1.75 9.45 -0.35
C ALA A 127 0.80 9.46 -1.55
N THR A 128 -0.52 9.59 -1.33
CA THR A 128 -1.54 9.57 -2.38
C THR A 128 -2.34 10.87 -2.46
N PRO A 129 -1.68 12.04 -2.68
CA PRO A 129 -2.38 13.32 -2.72
C PRO A 129 -3.26 13.44 -3.96
N LEU A 130 -4.31 14.25 -3.85
CA LEU A 130 -5.10 14.68 -4.99
C LEU A 130 -4.24 15.44 -6.01
N PRO A 131 -4.54 15.32 -7.31
CA PRO A 131 -3.74 15.96 -8.37
C PRO A 131 -3.66 17.48 -8.26
N PHE A 132 -4.68 18.11 -7.69
CA PHE A 132 -4.87 19.56 -7.67
C PHE A 132 -4.81 20.17 -6.27
N GLU A 133 -4.73 19.37 -5.23
CA GLU A 133 -4.69 19.86 -3.85
C GLU A 133 -3.77 19.00 -2.97
N GLY A 134 -2.67 19.61 -2.52
CA GLY A 134 -1.78 18.97 -1.56
C GLY A 134 -2.44 18.84 -0.20
N GLY A 135 -2.29 17.67 0.43
CA GLY A 135 -2.78 17.40 1.78
C GLY A 135 -4.06 16.55 1.86
N ILE A 136 -4.83 16.41 0.78
CA ILE A 136 -5.98 15.51 0.72
C ILE A 136 -5.61 14.27 -0.09
N SER A 137 -5.83 13.09 0.50
CA SER A 137 -5.55 11.80 -0.13
C SER A 137 -6.73 11.35 -0.99
N TRP A 138 -6.45 10.91 -2.23
CA TRP A 138 -7.47 10.28 -3.06
C TRP A 138 -7.88 8.90 -2.52
N VAL A 139 -6.97 8.14 -1.91
CA VAL A 139 -7.28 6.86 -1.23
C VAL A 139 -8.28 7.11 -0.09
N LYS A 140 -8.02 8.12 0.75
CA LYS A 140 -8.94 8.51 1.82
C LYS A 140 -10.30 8.93 1.26
N GLY A 141 -10.30 9.72 0.19
CA GLY A 141 -11.52 10.17 -0.47
C GLY A 141 -12.39 9.01 -0.95
N ILE A 142 -11.78 7.95 -1.49
CA ILE A 142 -12.50 6.74 -1.93
C ILE A 142 -13.12 5.99 -0.74
N GLU A 143 -12.42 5.89 0.38
CA GLU A 143 -12.86 5.12 1.54
C GLU A 143 -13.90 5.84 2.42
N ASP A 144 -13.72 7.13 2.62
CA ASP A 144 -14.55 7.90 3.56
C ASP A 144 -15.75 8.58 2.88
N GLY A 145 -15.78 8.50 1.56
CA GLY A 145 -16.73 9.29 0.76
C GLY A 145 -16.19 10.67 0.43
N ILE A 146 -16.59 11.15 -0.73
CA ILE A 146 -16.05 12.37 -1.33
C ILE A 146 -16.87 13.62 -0.92
N SER A 147 -17.30 13.68 0.30
CA SER A 147 -17.92 14.88 0.88
C SER A 147 -16.92 16.03 0.87
N GLY A 148 -16.89 16.81 -0.16
CA GLY A 148 -15.91 17.90 -0.39
C GLY A 148 -15.13 17.78 -1.70
N PHE A 149 -15.03 16.59 -2.29
CA PHE A 149 -14.33 16.39 -3.56
C PHE A 149 -14.94 17.23 -4.68
N GLY A 150 -16.26 17.20 -4.84
CA GLY A 150 -16.97 18.04 -5.80
C GLY A 150 -16.85 19.53 -5.52
N TYR A 151 -16.60 19.94 -4.27
CA TYR A 151 -16.34 21.34 -3.91
C TYR A 151 -14.97 21.81 -4.41
N TYR A 152 -13.95 20.98 -4.28
CA TYR A 152 -12.59 21.30 -4.73
C TYR A 152 -12.50 21.34 -6.25
N VAL A 153 -13.04 20.37 -6.94
CA VAL A 153 -13.14 20.37 -8.42
C VAL A 153 -13.92 21.60 -8.88
N TYR A 154 -15.03 21.92 -8.23
CA TYR A 154 -15.84 23.09 -8.57
C TYR A 154 -15.17 24.42 -8.18
N GLY A 155 -14.39 24.46 -7.10
CA GLY A 155 -13.61 25.62 -6.68
C GLY A 155 -12.54 26.02 -7.68
N MET A 156 -11.82 25.05 -8.26
CA MET A 156 -10.84 25.29 -9.32
C MET A 156 -11.47 25.89 -10.58
N PHE A 157 -12.64 25.40 -10.99
CA PHE A 157 -13.34 25.90 -12.18
C PHE A 157 -13.89 27.32 -12.02
N LYS A 158 -14.22 27.74 -10.80
CA LYS A 158 -14.64 29.14 -10.53
C LYS A 158 -13.53 30.16 -10.74
N GLN A 159 -12.27 29.76 -10.57
CA GLN A 159 -11.10 30.65 -10.75
C GLN A 159 -10.57 30.64 -12.19
N SER A 160 -11.01 29.73 -13.03
CA SER A 160 -10.63 29.65 -14.43
C SER A 160 -11.26 30.82 -15.21
N ARG A 161 -10.42 31.78 -15.67
CA ARG A 161 -10.83 32.89 -16.52
C ARG A 161 -11.52 32.49 -17.83
N SER A 162 -11.33 31.26 -18.28
CA SER A 162 -11.84 30.77 -19.56
C SER A 162 -13.29 30.32 -19.53
N LYS A 163 -13.95 30.18 -18.38
CA LYS A 163 -15.33 29.67 -18.23
C LYS A 163 -15.63 28.35 -18.96
N HIS A 164 -14.59 27.72 -19.53
CA HIS A 164 -14.66 26.44 -20.23
C HIS A 164 -14.17 25.33 -19.31
N GLY A 165 -14.83 25.18 -18.14
CA GLY A 165 -14.75 23.94 -17.42
C GLY A 165 -15.40 22.86 -18.25
N ILE A 166 -14.85 21.64 -18.28
CA ILE A 166 -15.53 20.45 -18.78
C ILE A 166 -16.84 20.35 -17.97
N GLN A 167 -17.91 20.89 -18.49
CA GLN A 167 -19.24 20.67 -17.92
C GLN A 167 -19.59 19.23 -18.29
N SER A 168 -19.46 18.32 -17.34
CA SER A 168 -20.16 17.06 -17.48
C SER A 168 -21.65 17.42 -17.67
N LYS A 169 -22.30 16.86 -18.68
CA LYS A 169 -23.73 17.09 -18.97
C LYS A 169 -24.61 16.71 -17.79
N ASN A 170 -24.11 15.94 -16.85
CA ASN A 170 -24.78 15.50 -15.64
C ASN A 170 -24.24 16.28 -14.44
N LYS A 171 -25.13 17.00 -13.77
CA LYS A 171 -24.80 17.77 -12.56
C LYS A 171 -24.21 16.83 -11.51
N VAL A 172 -22.93 17.00 -11.18
CA VAL A 172 -22.20 16.26 -10.12
C VAL A 172 -22.95 16.27 -8.78
N ARG A 173 -23.83 17.23 -8.55
CA ARG A 173 -24.69 17.34 -7.35
C ARG A 173 -25.72 16.24 -7.15
N SER A 174 -25.96 15.38 -8.15
CA SER A 174 -26.93 14.27 -8.05
C SER A 174 -26.27 12.90 -7.96
N LEU A 175 -24.95 12.80 -7.89
CA LEU A 175 -24.25 11.54 -7.74
C LEU A 175 -24.30 11.07 -6.28
N ASN A 176 -24.92 9.94 -6.04
CA ASN A 176 -24.80 9.21 -4.80
C ASN A 176 -23.43 8.53 -4.79
N TYR A 177 -22.45 9.14 -4.13
CA TYR A 177 -21.17 8.49 -3.93
C TYR A 177 -21.30 7.35 -2.93
N ARG A 178 -20.80 6.17 -3.29
CA ARG A 178 -20.77 4.99 -2.42
C ARG A 178 -19.33 4.76 -1.94
N PRO A 179 -19.04 4.99 -0.65
CA PRO A 179 -17.72 4.67 -0.09
C PRO A 179 -17.41 3.19 -0.23
N VAL A 180 -16.19 2.87 -0.65
CA VAL A 180 -15.73 1.49 -0.79
C VAL A 180 -14.51 1.29 0.08
N LYS A 181 -14.53 0.24 0.91
CA LYS A 181 -13.34 -0.19 1.66
C LYS A 181 -12.31 -0.74 0.68
N TYR A 182 -11.30 0.03 0.45
CA TYR A 182 -10.25 -0.24 -0.52
C TYR A 182 -8.93 -0.60 0.18
N MET A 183 -8.14 0.41 0.50
CA MET A 183 -6.81 0.24 1.06
C MET A 183 -6.82 -0.30 2.49
N SER A 184 -7.75 0.17 3.33
CA SER A 184 -7.83 -0.23 4.74
C SER A 184 -8.09 -1.73 4.91
N GLU A 185 -8.92 -2.33 4.07
CA GLU A 185 -9.20 -3.77 4.12
C GLU A 185 -7.98 -4.59 3.68
N LEU A 186 -7.36 -4.21 2.56
CA LEU A 186 -6.19 -4.89 2.01
C LEU A 186 -4.98 -4.78 2.95
N TYR A 187 -4.75 -3.59 3.50
CA TYR A 187 -3.71 -3.35 4.51
C TYR A 187 -3.89 -4.22 5.75
N ASN A 188 -5.11 -4.27 6.30
CA ASN A 188 -5.37 -5.09 7.47
C ASN A 188 -5.18 -6.59 7.22
N LYS A 189 -5.52 -7.09 6.00
CA LYS A 189 -5.23 -8.47 5.59
C LYS A 189 -3.73 -8.72 5.53
N PHE A 190 -2.97 -7.79 4.95
CA PHE A 190 -1.51 -7.88 4.87
C PHE A 190 -0.85 -7.90 6.25
N ILE A 191 -1.20 -6.95 7.15
CA ILE A 191 -0.64 -6.92 8.51
C ILE A 191 -0.96 -8.20 9.30
N LYS A 192 -2.14 -8.79 9.09
CA LYS A 192 -2.50 -10.07 9.72
C LYS A 192 -1.67 -11.24 9.19
N SER A 193 -1.28 -11.22 7.94
CA SER A 193 -0.46 -12.28 7.34
C SER A 193 1.01 -12.25 7.77
N LEU A 194 1.46 -11.15 8.37
CA LEU A 194 2.82 -10.98 8.91
C LEU A 194 2.95 -11.42 10.38
N LYS A 195 1.86 -11.77 11.03
CA LYS A 195 1.82 -12.24 12.43
C LYS A 195 1.83 -13.76 12.50
#